data_a9bf549740a22bfa9d382202fd05a7fd
#
_entry.id   a9bf549740a22bfa9d382202fd05a7fd
#
_cell.length_a   1.000
_cell.length_b   1.000
_cell.length_c   1.000
_cell.angle_alpha   90.00
_cell.angle_beta   90.00
_cell.angle_gamma   90.00
#
_symmetry.space_group_name_H-M   'P 1'
#
loop_
_entity.id
_entity.type
_entity.pdbx_description
1 polymer ?
#
loop_
_entity_poly.entity_id
_entity_poly.type
_entity_poly.pdbx_seq_one_letter_code
_entity_poly.pdbx_strand_id
1 'polypeptide(L)'
;VFGFIGNGSRPQELALLRSSVGEGKLIWTPGVNLSVGDGEMGQRYGDPRAAVLAGSDCIIVGSGIHKSNQPALQAQAYADASWNALIERQSGEGNV
;
A
#
# COMPACT_ATOMS: atom_id res chain seq x y z
N VAL A 1 -14.03 2.55 16.29
CA VAL A 1 -13.12 1.93 15.33
C VAL A 1 -12.22 2.99 14.74
N PHE A 2 -10.91 2.80 14.89
CA PHE A 2 -9.94 3.76 14.38
C PHE A 2 -9.49 3.44 12.94
N GLY A 3 -9.65 2.21 12.52
CA GLY A 3 -9.18 1.84 11.21
C GLY A 3 -9.72 0.52 10.73
N PHE A 4 -9.32 0.17 9.53
CA PHE A 4 -9.78 -1.02 8.84
C PHE A 4 -8.59 -1.71 8.17
N ILE A 5 -8.75 -2.98 7.85
CA ILE A 5 -7.74 -3.74 7.11
C ILE A 5 -8.24 -3.91 5.68
N GLY A 6 -7.43 -3.46 4.72
CA GLY A 6 -7.72 -3.64 3.30
C GLY A 6 -6.75 -4.61 2.68
N ASN A 7 -7.03 -5.09 1.48
CA ASN A 7 -6.18 -6.06 0.79
C ASN A 7 -5.32 -5.36 -0.26
N GLY A 8 -4.02 -5.36 -0.05
CA GLY A 8 -3.08 -4.69 -0.95
C GLY A 8 -2.96 -5.30 -2.33
N SER A 9 -3.37 -6.55 -2.50
CA SER A 9 -3.33 -7.19 -3.81
C SER A 9 -4.55 -6.86 -4.66
N ARG A 10 -5.50 -6.11 -4.13
CA ARG A 10 -6.74 -5.76 -4.84
C ARG A 10 -7.02 -4.27 -4.71
N PRO A 11 -6.32 -3.45 -5.50
CA PRO A 11 -6.47 -1.99 -5.39
C PRO A 11 -7.89 -1.48 -5.61
N GLN A 12 -8.67 -2.14 -6.45
CA GLN A 12 -10.05 -1.72 -6.69
C GLN A 12 -10.91 -1.89 -5.46
N GLU A 13 -10.73 -2.99 -4.74
CA GLU A 13 -11.46 -3.20 -3.49
C GLU A 13 -11.00 -2.23 -2.42
N LEU A 14 -9.71 -1.92 -2.42
CA LEU A 14 -9.16 -0.96 -1.48
C LEU A 14 -9.75 0.43 -1.72
N ALA A 15 -9.88 0.83 -2.96
CA ALA A 15 -10.50 2.11 -3.30
C ALA A 15 -11.96 2.18 -2.87
N LEU A 16 -12.68 1.08 -3.03
CA LEU A 16 -14.07 1.01 -2.56
C LEU A 16 -14.14 1.12 -1.04
N LEU A 17 -13.22 0.47 -0.34
CA LEU A 17 -13.15 0.58 1.11
C LEU A 17 -12.90 2.01 1.53
N ARG A 18 -11.96 2.70 0.90
CA ARG A 18 -11.68 4.10 1.19
C ARG A 18 -12.91 4.97 0.98
N SER A 19 -13.64 4.75 -0.10
CA SER A 19 -14.87 5.49 -0.35
C SER A 19 -15.91 5.24 0.73
N SER A 20 -15.98 4.02 1.22
CA SER A 20 -16.98 3.65 2.22
C SER A 20 -16.68 4.21 3.60
N VAL A 21 -15.39 4.23 4.00
CA VAL A 21 -15.03 4.64 5.36
C VAL A 21 -14.71 6.11 5.49
N GLY A 22 -14.45 6.79 4.38
CA GLY A 22 -14.18 8.23 4.40
C GLY A 22 -12.75 8.55 4.84
N GLU A 23 -12.52 9.82 5.12
CA GLU A 23 -11.19 10.33 5.41
C GLU A 23 -10.77 10.20 6.87
N GLY A 24 -11.69 10.00 7.77
CA GLY A 24 -11.40 10.02 9.19
C GLY A 24 -10.88 8.73 9.78
N LYS A 25 -10.71 7.69 8.98
CA LYS A 25 -10.26 6.38 9.45
C LYS A 25 -9.01 5.94 8.70
N LEU A 26 -8.17 5.17 9.38
CA LEU A 26 -6.97 4.63 8.75
C LEU A 26 -7.26 3.30 8.08
N ILE A 27 -6.64 3.07 6.93
CA ILE A 27 -6.69 1.77 6.27
C ILE A 27 -5.29 1.19 6.31
N TRP A 28 -5.17 0.01 6.91
CA TRP A 28 -3.92 -0.74 7.04
C TRP A 28 -3.95 -1.87 6.03
N THR A 29 -2.90 -2.03 5.28
CA THR A 29 -2.92 -2.90 4.10
C THR A 29 -1.80 -3.93 4.12
N PRO A 30 -2.10 -5.20 4.41
CA PRO A 30 -1.15 -6.28 4.16
C PRO A 30 -1.22 -6.69 2.69
N GLY A 31 -0.40 -7.64 2.31
CA GLY A 31 -0.43 -8.16 0.95
C GLY A 31 0.27 -7.28 -0.06
N VAL A 32 1.28 -6.53 0.38
CA VAL A 32 2.09 -5.71 -0.53
C VAL A 32 3.51 -6.27 -0.62
N ASN A 33 4.13 -6.14 -1.78
CA ASN A 33 5.50 -6.60 -2.01
C ASN A 33 6.11 -5.86 -3.19
N LEU A 34 7.27 -5.26 -2.98
CA LEU A 34 7.96 -4.51 -4.02
C LEU A 34 8.47 -5.37 -5.16
N SER A 35 8.78 -6.61 -4.90
CA SER A 35 9.33 -7.49 -5.92
C SER A 35 8.28 -8.22 -6.75
N VAL A 36 7.02 -7.94 -6.52
CA VAL A 36 5.96 -8.56 -7.31
C VAL A 36 5.97 -7.96 -8.70
N GLY A 37 6.21 -8.81 -9.66
CA GLY A 37 6.07 -8.40 -11.06
C GLY A 37 4.62 -8.58 -11.46
N ASP A 38 4.37 -8.22 -12.69
CA ASP A 38 3.05 -8.20 -13.22
C ASP A 38 2.47 -9.53 -13.36
N GLY A 39 2.35 -10.33 -12.66
CA GLY A 39 1.60 -11.46 -12.96
C GLY A 39 1.87 -12.71 -12.20
N GLU A 40 3.04 -12.94 -11.80
CA GLU A 40 3.32 -14.21 -11.18
C GLU A 40 2.70 -14.33 -9.82
N MET A 41 3.06 -13.45 -8.96
CA MET A 41 2.52 -13.45 -7.60
C MET A 41 1.46 -12.38 -7.44
N GLY A 42 1.08 -11.78 -8.53
CA GLY A 42 0.16 -10.65 -8.51
C GLY A 42 -1.19 -10.95 -7.90
N GLN A 43 -1.55 -12.20 -7.83
CA GLN A 43 -2.78 -12.60 -7.19
C GLN A 43 -2.69 -12.56 -5.66
N ARG A 44 -1.47 -12.63 -5.12
CA ARG A 44 -1.25 -12.69 -3.68
C ARG A 44 -0.78 -11.39 -3.10
N TYR A 45 -0.01 -10.63 -3.86
CA TYR A 45 0.60 -9.40 -3.37
C TYR A 45 0.36 -8.28 -4.36
N GLY A 46 0.29 -7.09 -3.85
CA GLY A 46 0.19 -5.89 -4.66
C GLY A 46 1.39 -5.00 -4.45
N ASP A 47 1.56 -4.05 -5.34
CA ASP A 47 2.60 -3.05 -5.24
C ASP A 47 2.25 -2.03 -4.16
N PRO A 48 3.17 -1.66 -3.27
CA PRO A 48 2.87 -0.67 -2.23
C PRO A 48 2.44 0.68 -2.81
N ARG A 49 3.01 1.09 -3.92
CA ARG A 49 2.60 2.33 -4.57
C ARG A 49 1.13 2.28 -4.98
N ALA A 50 0.72 1.19 -5.61
CA ALA A 50 -0.67 1.03 -6.03
C ALA A 50 -1.62 1.01 -4.83
N ALA A 51 -1.21 0.37 -3.75
CA ALA A 51 -2.03 0.32 -2.53
C ALA A 51 -2.23 1.72 -1.94
N VAL A 52 -1.16 2.50 -1.83
CA VAL A 52 -1.27 3.85 -1.29
C VAL A 52 -2.10 4.75 -2.19
N LEU A 53 -1.88 4.67 -3.50
CA LEU A 53 -2.68 5.46 -4.44
C LEU A 53 -4.16 5.09 -4.40
N ALA A 54 -4.47 3.84 -4.09
CA ALA A 54 -5.85 3.39 -3.97
C ALA A 54 -6.52 3.79 -2.65
N GLY A 55 -5.74 4.27 -1.67
CA GLY A 55 -6.32 4.79 -0.44
C GLY A 55 -5.76 4.24 0.85
N SER A 56 -4.74 3.40 0.79
CA SER A 56 -4.12 2.88 2.01
C SER A 56 -3.38 3.99 2.75
N ASP A 57 -3.45 3.96 4.07
CA ASP A 57 -2.70 4.88 4.93
C ASP A 57 -1.42 4.25 5.45
N CYS A 58 -1.45 2.95 5.73
CA CYS A 58 -0.31 2.23 6.26
C CYS A 58 -0.19 0.89 5.55
N ILE A 59 1.01 0.53 5.13
CA ILE A 59 1.25 -0.80 4.59
C ILE A 59 1.84 -1.70 5.66
N ILE A 60 1.48 -2.97 5.60
CA ILE A 60 1.99 -3.97 6.53
C ILE A 60 2.85 -4.93 5.73
N VAL A 61 4.14 -4.96 6.02
CA VAL A 61 5.07 -5.75 5.24
C VAL A 61 5.77 -6.77 6.12
N GLY A 62 5.68 -8.02 5.74
CA GLY A 62 6.35 -9.11 6.44
C GLY A 62 7.49 -9.68 5.63
N SER A 63 7.18 -10.68 4.81
CA SER A 63 8.21 -11.44 4.11
C SER A 63 9.05 -10.59 3.16
N GLY A 64 8.49 -9.52 2.61
CA GLY A 64 9.27 -8.65 1.72
C GLY A 64 10.45 -8.00 2.42
N ILE A 65 10.39 -7.88 3.73
CA ILE A 65 11.48 -7.32 4.52
C ILE A 65 12.28 -8.43 5.20
N HIS A 66 11.63 -9.27 6.01
CA HIS A 66 12.37 -10.20 6.85
C HIS A 66 13.02 -11.36 6.10
N LYS A 67 12.54 -11.68 4.90
CA LYS A 67 13.17 -12.70 4.07
C LYS A 67 14.20 -12.13 3.11
N SER A 68 14.41 -10.83 3.13
CA SER A 68 15.40 -10.19 2.30
C SER A 68 16.81 -10.41 2.86
N ASN A 69 17.81 -10.41 1.98
CA ASN A 69 19.20 -10.43 2.40
C ASN A 69 19.63 -9.11 3.03
N GLN A 70 18.90 -8.04 2.78
CA GLN A 70 19.21 -6.72 3.32
C GLN A 70 17.92 -6.08 3.83
N PRO A 71 17.41 -6.54 4.98
CA PRO A 71 16.11 -6.09 5.46
C PRO A 71 16.02 -4.57 5.72
N ALA A 72 17.11 -3.97 6.17
CA ALA A 72 17.09 -2.52 6.42
C ALA A 72 16.92 -1.73 5.13
N LEU A 73 17.60 -2.15 4.06
CA LEU A 73 17.45 -1.49 2.77
C LEU A 73 16.06 -1.71 2.18
N GLN A 74 15.52 -2.91 2.36
CA GLN A 74 14.17 -3.18 1.88
C GLN A 74 13.13 -2.37 2.65
N ALA A 75 13.28 -2.25 3.96
CA ALA A 75 12.37 -1.43 4.74
C ALA A 75 12.38 0.01 4.25
N GLN A 76 13.57 0.54 3.95
CA GLN A 76 13.68 1.89 3.42
C GLN A 76 13.02 2.02 2.05
N ALA A 77 13.19 1.02 1.19
CA ALA A 77 12.57 1.02 -0.14
C ALA A 77 11.04 1.04 -0.05
N TYR A 78 10.46 0.27 0.86
CA TYR A 78 9.02 0.29 1.09
C TYR A 78 8.57 1.64 1.62
N ALA A 79 9.32 2.21 2.54
CA ALA A 79 8.99 3.52 3.09
C ALA A 79 9.02 4.60 2.00
N ASP A 80 10.05 4.57 1.17
CA ASP A 80 10.18 5.56 0.10
C ASP A 80 9.08 5.43 -0.94
N ALA A 81 8.78 4.22 -1.37
CA ALA A 81 7.73 3.98 -2.36
C ALA A 81 6.37 4.45 -1.83
N SER A 82 6.09 4.13 -0.58
CA SER A 82 4.82 4.49 0.04
C SER A 82 4.69 5.99 0.27
N TRP A 83 5.75 6.63 0.74
CA TRP A 83 5.75 8.05 1.00
C TRP A 83 5.60 8.85 -0.29
N ASN A 84 6.33 8.46 -1.32
CA ASN A 84 6.22 9.14 -2.62
C ASN A 84 4.83 8.99 -3.21
N ALA A 85 4.23 7.83 -3.06
CA ALA A 85 2.87 7.60 -3.52
C ALA A 85 1.86 8.46 -2.75
N LEU A 86 2.07 8.60 -1.44
CA LEU A 86 1.19 9.45 -0.63
C LEU A 86 1.27 10.91 -1.05
N ILE A 87 2.47 11.40 -1.29
CA ILE A 87 2.65 12.76 -1.76
C ILE A 87 1.96 12.95 -3.11
N GLU A 88 2.13 12.02 -4.01
CA GLU A 88 1.49 12.08 -5.32
C GLU A 88 -0.04 12.08 -5.20
N ARG A 89 -0.57 11.25 -4.33
CA ARG A 89 -2.02 11.19 -4.09
C ARG A 89 -2.54 12.53 -3.56
N GLN A 90 -1.85 13.10 -2.59
CA GLN A 90 -2.26 14.38 -2.01
C GLN A 90 -2.15 15.52 -3.00
N SER A 91 -1.12 15.53 -3.83
CA SER A 91 -0.97 16.55 -4.86
C SER A 91 -2.10 16.49 -5.88
N GLY A 92 -2.48 15.28 -6.28
CA GLY A 92 -3.61 15.10 -7.19
C GLY A 92 -4.90 15.60 -6.61
N GLU A 93 -5.14 15.34 -5.35
CA GLU A 93 -6.32 15.82 -4.65
C GLU A 93 -6.30 17.34 -4.52
N GLY A 94 -5.13 17.90 -4.26
CA GLY A 94 -4.99 19.34 -4.09
C GLY A 94 -5.19 20.13 -5.36
N ASN A 95 -5.13 19.49 -6.51
CA ASN A 95 -5.29 20.16 -7.79
C ASN A 95 -6.73 20.16 -8.29
N VAL A 96 -7.62 19.62 -7.55
CA VAL A 96 -9.02 19.53 -7.97
C VAL A 96 -9.78 20.81 -7.69
#